data_bb5d12e530c427e694ad6363551f6439
#
_entry.id   bb5d12e530c427e694ad6363551f6439
#
_cell.length_a   1.000
_cell.length_b   1.000
_cell.length_c   1.000
_cell.angle_alpha   90.00
_cell.angle_beta   90.00
_cell.angle_gamma   90.00
#
_symmetry.space_group_name_H-M   'P 1'
#
loop_
_entity.id
_entity.type
_entity.pdbx_description
1 polymer ?
#
loop_
_entity_poly.entity_id
_entity_poly.type
_entity_poly.pdbx_seq_one_letter_code
_entity_poly.pdbx_strand_id
1 'polypeptide(L)'
;MITDEKNPVDVDKLLVVTYTEAAAAEMKERIAAAIEKKLEESPGNLNLEQQASLIHSAMITTVHKFCLSVIRDHFHVIGIDPSFRVGEEGELRLLKQDVLDEMLEEHYAKDEEEFREFVEKYGTGRTDKKIEELILQLYEYSRSYPDPRQWLISC
;
A
#
# COMPACT_ATOMS: atom_id res chain seq x y z
N MET A 1 -5.31 11.47 26.10
CA MET A 1 -4.79 12.21 24.95
C MET A 1 -5.82 13.22 24.44
N ILE A 2 -6.82 12.82 23.67
CA ILE A 2 -7.86 13.73 23.11
C ILE A 2 -8.63 14.49 24.20
N THR A 3 -8.92 13.82 25.31
CA THR A 3 -9.67 14.36 26.46
C THR A 3 -8.77 14.78 27.63
N ASP A 4 -7.49 14.97 27.40
CA ASP A 4 -6.53 15.39 28.41
C ASP A 4 -6.65 16.91 28.62
N GLU A 5 -6.90 17.33 29.85
CA GLU A 5 -7.08 18.76 30.17
C GLU A 5 -5.76 19.53 30.17
N LYS A 6 -4.61 18.84 30.35
CA LYS A 6 -3.30 19.52 30.46
C LYS A 6 -2.58 19.62 29.14
N ASN A 7 -2.68 18.57 28.31
CA ASN A 7 -2.03 18.52 26.99
C ASN A 7 -2.99 17.81 26.00
N PRO A 8 -4.05 18.45 25.55
CA PRO A 8 -4.95 17.87 24.58
C PRO A 8 -4.23 17.72 23.23
N VAL A 9 -4.42 16.56 22.60
CA VAL A 9 -3.99 16.34 21.21
C VAL A 9 -5.25 16.26 20.37
N ASP A 10 -5.34 17.11 19.36
CA ASP A 10 -6.49 17.12 18.47
C ASP A 10 -6.61 15.80 17.71
N VAL A 11 -7.82 15.31 17.55
CA VAL A 11 -8.09 14.01 16.93
C VAL A 11 -7.64 13.97 15.48
N ASP A 12 -7.63 15.10 14.77
CA ASP A 12 -7.15 15.24 13.40
C ASP A 12 -5.60 15.19 13.28
N LYS A 13 -4.88 15.31 14.40
CA LYS A 13 -3.42 15.13 14.47
C LYS A 13 -3.01 13.68 14.74
N LEU A 14 -3.97 12.79 14.93
CA LEU A 14 -3.73 11.38 15.17
C LEU A 14 -3.93 10.57 13.88
N LEU A 15 -2.99 9.68 13.62
CA LEU A 15 -3.15 8.64 12.62
C LEU A 15 -3.56 7.33 13.32
N VAL A 16 -4.74 6.83 12.98
CA VAL A 16 -5.23 5.53 13.46
C VAL A 16 -5.43 4.62 12.25
N VAL A 17 -4.68 3.54 12.19
CA VAL A 17 -4.74 2.59 11.06
C VAL A 17 -5.25 1.23 11.48
N THR A 18 -6.03 0.63 10.60
CA THR A 18 -6.57 -0.72 10.74
C THR A 18 -6.33 -1.52 9.46
N TYR A 19 -6.70 -2.80 9.47
CA TYR A 19 -6.58 -3.66 8.28
C TYR A 19 -7.84 -3.66 7.41
N THR A 20 -9.01 -3.37 7.97
CA THR A 20 -10.28 -3.42 7.24
C THR A 20 -11.05 -2.11 7.32
N GLU A 21 -11.82 -1.81 6.27
CA GLU A 21 -12.69 -0.63 6.23
C GLU A 21 -13.75 -0.65 7.34
N ALA A 22 -14.32 -1.83 7.61
CA ALA A 22 -15.30 -2.00 8.67
C ALA A 22 -14.72 -1.64 10.05
N ALA A 23 -13.48 -2.11 10.35
CA ALA A 23 -12.82 -1.78 11.60
C ALA A 23 -12.47 -0.29 11.70
N ALA A 24 -12.11 0.36 10.60
CA ALA A 24 -11.85 1.80 10.58
C ALA A 24 -13.14 2.59 10.87
N ALA A 25 -14.23 2.23 10.23
CA ALA A 25 -15.54 2.85 10.44
C ALA A 25 -16.03 2.66 11.89
N GLU A 26 -16.00 1.43 12.42
CA GLU A 26 -16.36 1.14 13.80
C GLU A 26 -15.51 1.94 14.79
N MET A 27 -14.21 2.02 14.57
CA MET A 27 -13.32 2.79 15.44
C MET A 27 -13.66 4.28 15.43
N LYS A 28 -13.97 4.84 14.27
CA LYS A 28 -14.40 6.23 14.13
C LYS A 28 -15.69 6.50 14.90
N GLU A 29 -16.69 5.63 14.74
CA GLU A 29 -17.96 5.71 15.47
C GLU A 29 -17.76 5.62 16.99
N ARG A 30 -16.94 4.68 17.46
CA ARG A 30 -16.65 4.50 18.88
C ARG A 30 -15.94 5.71 19.49
N ILE A 31 -15.02 6.33 18.76
CA ILE A 31 -14.33 7.54 19.21
C ILE A 31 -15.32 8.72 19.25
N ALA A 32 -16.15 8.88 18.23
CA ALA A 32 -17.18 9.91 18.20
C ALA A 32 -18.15 9.78 19.38
N ALA A 33 -18.69 8.58 19.59
CA ALA A 33 -19.60 8.31 20.72
C ALA A 33 -18.94 8.56 22.09
N ALA A 34 -17.66 8.26 22.24
CA ALA A 34 -16.91 8.52 23.45
C ALA A 34 -16.72 10.02 23.73
N ILE A 35 -16.50 10.82 22.66
CA ILE A 35 -16.41 12.29 22.75
C ILE A 35 -17.78 12.86 23.14
N GLU A 36 -18.87 12.44 22.46
CA GLU A 36 -20.23 12.88 22.73
C GLU A 36 -20.65 12.59 24.20
N LYS A 37 -20.40 11.37 24.66
CA LYS A 37 -20.67 10.99 26.07
C LYS A 37 -19.93 11.89 27.05
N LYS A 38 -18.66 12.20 26.77
CA LYS A 38 -17.90 13.11 27.65
C LYS A 38 -18.41 14.55 27.57
N LEU A 39 -18.90 14.98 26.44
CA LEU A 39 -19.50 16.30 26.27
C LEU A 39 -20.81 16.41 27.07
N GLU A 40 -21.63 15.35 27.09
CA GLU A 40 -22.81 15.26 27.97
C GLU A 40 -22.46 15.35 29.47
N GLU A 41 -21.37 14.70 29.89
CA GLU A 41 -20.86 14.74 31.28
C GLU A 41 -20.26 16.11 31.64
N SER A 42 -19.78 16.89 30.66
CA SER A 42 -19.13 18.19 30.85
C SER A 42 -19.60 19.21 29.80
N PRO A 43 -20.88 19.67 29.89
CA PRO A 43 -21.44 20.64 28.94
C PRO A 43 -20.64 21.95 28.92
N GLY A 44 -20.39 22.49 27.74
CA GLY A 44 -19.61 23.72 27.53
C GLY A 44 -18.11 23.55 27.58
N ASN A 45 -17.60 22.33 27.58
CA ASN A 45 -16.18 22.07 27.43
C ASN A 45 -15.73 22.33 26.00
N LEU A 46 -15.09 23.47 25.74
CA LEU A 46 -14.68 23.94 24.42
C LEU A 46 -13.74 22.94 23.70
N ASN A 47 -12.88 22.25 24.45
CA ASN A 47 -12.01 21.24 23.84
C ASN A 47 -12.83 20.07 23.29
N LEU A 48 -13.79 19.54 24.04
CA LEU A 48 -14.64 18.43 23.59
C LEU A 48 -15.53 18.84 22.40
N GLU A 49 -16.07 20.06 22.39
CA GLU A 49 -16.81 20.60 21.24
C GLU A 49 -15.93 20.68 19.99
N GLN A 50 -14.69 21.12 20.14
CA GLN A 50 -13.70 21.13 19.07
C GLN A 50 -13.40 19.71 18.56
N GLN A 51 -13.16 18.76 19.45
CA GLN A 51 -12.89 17.37 19.06
C GLN A 51 -14.08 16.71 18.35
N ALA A 52 -15.31 16.99 18.77
CA ALA A 52 -16.52 16.54 18.08
C ALA A 52 -16.63 17.08 16.65
N SER A 53 -16.17 18.31 16.40
CA SER A 53 -16.10 18.88 15.06
C SER A 53 -14.98 18.28 14.21
N LEU A 54 -13.82 17.98 14.82
CA LEU A 54 -12.64 17.49 14.12
C LEU A 54 -12.69 15.99 13.77
N ILE A 55 -13.59 15.21 14.40
CA ILE A 55 -13.65 13.76 14.18
C ILE A 55 -13.89 13.39 12.69
N HIS A 56 -14.57 14.24 11.94
CA HIS A 56 -14.84 14.00 10.53
C HIS A 56 -13.57 14.08 9.67
N SER A 57 -12.61 14.93 10.03
CA SER A 57 -11.31 15.11 9.37
C SER A 57 -10.21 14.20 9.93
N ALA A 58 -10.50 13.48 11.04
CA ALA A 58 -9.53 12.56 11.65
C ALA A 58 -9.13 11.43 10.69
N MET A 59 -7.82 11.17 10.61
CA MET A 59 -7.22 10.13 9.79
C MET A 59 -7.37 8.75 10.47
N ILE A 60 -8.60 8.21 10.42
CA ILE A 60 -8.95 6.87 10.91
C ILE A 60 -9.28 6.02 9.69
N THR A 61 -8.35 5.15 9.27
CA THR A 61 -8.41 4.54 7.94
C THR A 61 -7.67 3.20 7.89
N THR A 62 -7.68 2.54 6.74
CA THR A 62 -6.84 1.37 6.51
C THR A 62 -5.41 1.77 6.12
N VAL A 63 -4.44 0.87 6.36
CA VAL A 63 -3.04 1.09 5.94
C VAL A 63 -2.97 1.39 4.44
N HIS A 64 -3.73 0.68 3.61
CA HIS A 64 -3.73 0.89 2.16
C HIS A 64 -4.25 2.28 1.76
N LYS A 65 -5.36 2.73 2.36
CA LYS A 65 -5.87 4.08 2.09
C LYS A 65 -4.93 5.18 2.59
N PHE A 66 -4.29 4.96 3.73
CA PHE A 66 -3.26 5.88 4.21
C PHE A 66 -2.10 5.97 3.21
N CYS A 67 -1.53 4.85 2.77
CA CYS A 67 -0.48 4.85 1.77
C CYS A 67 -0.91 5.55 0.47
N LEU A 68 -2.14 5.30 0.01
CA LEU A 68 -2.68 5.94 -1.17
C LEU A 68 -2.82 7.46 -1.01
N SER A 69 -3.22 7.95 0.17
CA SER A 69 -3.28 9.38 0.45
C SER A 69 -1.89 10.02 0.40
N VAL A 70 -0.89 9.38 1.01
CA VAL A 70 0.50 9.86 0.96
C VAL A 70 1.02 9.94 -0.48
N ILE A 71 0.75 8.92 -1.30
CA ILE A 71 1.12 8.94 -2.72
C ILE A 71 0.43 10.09 -3.46
N ARG A 72 -0.87 10.31 -3.21
CA ARG A 72 -1.64 11.40 -3.83
C ARG A 72 -1.16 12.79 -3.40
N ASP A 73 -0.74 12.95 -2.16
CA ASP A 73 -0.24 14.24 -1.66
C ASP A 73 1.17 14.54 -2.19
N HIS A 74 1.93 13.49 -2.52
CA HIS A 74 3.33 13.59 -2.93
C HIS A 74 3.62 13.07 -4.35
N PHE A 75 2.61 12.94 -5.21
CA PHE A 75 2.74 12.39 -6.56
C PHE A 75 3.84 13.06 -7.39
N HIS A 76 4.03 14.37 -7.20
CA HIS A 76 5.04 15.16 -7.90
C HIS A 76 6.48 14.80 -7.49
N VAL A 77 6.69 14.31 -6.25
CA VAL A 77 8.02 13.91 -5.76
C VAL A 77 8.47 12.60 -6.40
N ILE A 78 7.53 11.69 -6.63
CA ILE A 78 7.79 10.35 -7.18
C ILE A 78 7.52 10.25 -8.69
N GLY A 79 7.17 11.37 -9.33
CA GLY A 79 6.99 11.45 -10.79
C GLY A 79 5.79 10.66 -11.32
N ILE A 80 4.76 10.44 -10.50
CA ILE A 80 3.53 9.75 -10.91
C ILE A 80 2.51 10.76 -11.44
N ASP A 81 1.77 10.38 -12.48
CA ASP A 81 0.66 11.19 -13.00
C ASP A 81 -0.42 11.35 -11.91
N PRO A 82 -0.91 12.58 -11.64
CA PRO A 82 -1.94 12.81 -10.62
C PRO A 82 -3.27 12.08 -10.89
N SER A 83 -3.53 11.71 -12.15
CA SER A 83 -4.71 10.93 -12.53
C SER A 83 -4.57 9.41 -12.33
N PHE A 84 -3.46 8.95 -11.74
CA PHE A 84 -3.22 7.53 -11.52
C PHE A 84 -4.36 6.87 -10.73
N ARG A 85 -4.62 5.63 -11.06
CA ARG A 85 -5.55 4.76 -10.33
C ARG A 85 -4.84 3.50 -9.83
N VAL A 86 -5.41 2.91 -8.82
CA VAL A 86 -4.99 1.57 -8.39
C VAL A 86 -5.51 0.58 -9.44
N GLY A 87 -4.60 -0.21 -10.01
CA GLY A 87 -4.96 -1.24 -10.99
C GLY A 87 -5.74 -2.40 -10.34
N GLU A 88 -6.65 -2.98 -11.11
CA GLU A 88 -7.33 -4.20 -10.69
C GLU A 88 -6.39 -5.42 -10.79
N GLU A 89 -6.56 -6.40 -9.92
CA GLU A 89 -5.70 -7.59 -9.86
C GLU A 89 -5.61 -8.32 -11.20
N GLY A 90 -6.75 -8.41 -11.92
CA GLY A 90 -6.80 -9.02 -13.24
C GLY A 90 -5.97 -8.26 -14.29
N GLU A 91 -6.06 -6.93 -14.30
CA GLU A 91 -5.27 -6.07 -15.19
C GLU A 91 -3.77 -6.19 -14.89
N LEU A 92 -3.40 -6.16 -13.62
CA LEU A 92 -2.00 -6.28 -13.21
C LEU A 92 -1.41 -7.64 -13.55
N ARG A 93 -2.21 -8.71 -13.49
CA ARG A 93 -1.78 -10.04 -13.90
C ARG A 93 -1.51 -10.13 -15.40
N LEU A 94 -2.41 -9.57 -16.21
CA LEU A 94 -2.21 -9.52 -17.67
C LEU A 94 -0.98 -8.69 -18.03
N LEU A 95 -0.84 -7.50 -17.44
CA LEU A 95 0.32 -6.65 -17.67
C LEU A 95 1.64 -7.34 -17.30
N LYS A 96 1.67 -8.08 -16.18
CA LYS A 96 2.86 -8.85 -15.79
C LYS A 96 3.19 -9.94 -16.81
N GLN A 97 2.17 -10.62 -17.34
CA GLN A 97 2.38 -11.65 -18.36
C GLN A 97 2.92 -11.04 -19.65
N ASP A 98 2.30 -9.95 -20.14
CA ASP A 98 2.74 -9.28 -21.37
C ASP A 98 4.20 -8.81 -21.26
N VAL A 99 4.57 -8.19 -20.12
CA VAL A 99 5.97 -7.75 -19.89
C VAL A 99 6.93 -8.92 -19.79
N LEU A 100 6.50 -10.04 -19.20
CA LEU A 100 7.32 -11.23 -19.07
C LEU A 100 7.57 -11.90 -20.44
N ASP A 101 6.53 -12.01 -21.26
CA ASP A 101 6.61 -12.56 -22.60
C ASP A 101 7.56 -11.70 -23.48
N GLU A 102 7.40 -10.38 -23.47
CA GLU A 102 8.26 -9.44 -24.18
C GLU A 102 9.73 -9.55 -23.73
N MET A 103 9.96 -9.62 -22.43
CA MET A 103 11.30 -9.77 -21.85
C MET A 103 11.96 -11.09 -22.27
N LEU A 104 11.23 -12.20 -22.24
CA LEU A 104 11.76 -13.51 -22.67
C LEU A 104 12.05 -13.51 -24.16
N GLU A 105 11.16 -12.96 -25.00
CA GLU A 105 11.39 -12.82 -26.45
C GLU A 105 12.65 -12.00 -26.76
N GLU A 106 12.87 -10.89 -26.05
CA GLU A 106 14.08 -10.07 -26.20
C GLU A 106 15.36 -10.86 -25.87
N HIS A 107 15.36 -11.61 -24.76
CA HIS A 107 16.53 -12.41 -24.37
C HIS A 107 16.79 -13.57 -25.32
N TYR A 108 15.76 -14.23 -25.83
CA TYR A 108 15.90 -15.23 -26.88
C TYR A 108 16.43 -14.64 -28.19
N ALA A 109 15.96 -13.45 -28.56
CA ALA A 109 16.42 -12.77 -29.80
C ALA A 109 17.89 -12.33 -29.72
N LYS A 110 18.38 -11.97 -28.54
CA LYS A 110 19.79 -11.60 -28.31
C LYS A 110 20.74 -12.79 -28.32
N ASP A 111 20.21 -14.00 -28.13
CA ASP A 111 20.96 -15.27 -28.08
C ASP A 111 22.15 -15.25 -27.09
N GLU A 112 21.92 -14.64 -25.90
CA GLU A 112 22.94 -14.50 -24.86
C GLU A 112 23.27 -15.88 -24.25
N GLU A 113 24.56 -16.20 -24.14
CA GLU A 113 25.03 -17.51 -23.65
C GLU A 113 24.55 -17.75 -22.20
N GLU A 114 24.66 -16.74 -21.35
CA GLU A 114 24.21 -16.81 -19.94
C GLU A 114 22.71 -17.11 -19.83
N PHE A 115 21.90 -16.53 -20.71
CA PHE A 115 20.46 -16.79 -20.73
C PHE A 115 20.15 -18.21 -21.20
N ARG A 116 20.87 -18.72 -22.19
CA ARG A 116 20.73 -20.13 -22.63
C ARG A 116 21.07 -21.11 -21.51
N GLU A 117 22.18 -20.90 -20.81
CA GLU A 117 22.57 -21.72 -19.67
C GLU A 117 21.51 -21.68 -18.56
N PHE A 118 20.94 -20.50 -18.29
CA PHE A 118 19.85 -20.35 -17.35
C PHE A 118 18.61 -21.16 -17.76
N VAL A 119 18.21 -21.06 -19.03
CA VAL A 119 17.07 -21.80 -19.58
C VAL A 119 17.32 -23.31 -19.53
N GLU A 120 18.51 -23.77 -19.90
CA GLU A 120 18.87 -25.19 -19.85
C GLU A 120 18.86 -25.73 -18.42
N LYS A 121 19.30 -24.94 -17.45
CA LYS A 121 19.40 -25.35 -16.05
C LYS A 121 18.05 -25.36 -15.32
N TYR A 122 17.21 -24.37 -15.57
CA TYR A 122 15.97 -24.15 -14.82
C TYR A 122 14.69 -24.44 -15.62
N GLY A 123 14.78 -24.41 -16.94
CA GLY A 123 13.70 -24.82 -17.82
C GLY A 123 13.52 -26.34 -17.80
N THR A 124 12.30 -26.80 -17.69
CA THR A 124 11.99 -28.24 -17.75
C THR A 124 10.91 -28.47 -18.79
N GLY A 125 11.32 -28.97 -19.95
CA GLY A 125 10.38 -29.38 -20.97
C GLY A 125 10.37 -28.47 -22.21
N ARG A 126 9.23 -28.44 -22.91
CA ARG A 126 9.07 -27.75 -24.20
C ARG A 126 8.46 -26.33 -24.07
N THR A 127 8.31 -25.83 -22.84
CA THR A 127 7.67 -24.54 -22.57
C THR A 127 8.43 -23.77 -21.49
N ASP A 128 8.42 -22.46 -21.59
CA ASP A 128 9.08 -21.54 -20.65
C ASP A 128 8.32 -21.37 -19.33
N LYS A 129 7.21 -22.06 -19.17
CA LYS A 129 6.28 -21.90 -18.06
C LYS A 129 6.94 -21.94 -16.67
N LYS A 130 7.93 -22.80 -16.50
CA LYS A 130 8.65 -22.92 -15.23
C LYS A 130 9.60 -21.75 -14.99
N ILE A 131 10.17 -21.19 -16.05
CA ILE A 131 11.01 -20.00 -16.00
C ILE A 131 10.15 -18.79 -15.65
N GLU A 132 9.00 -18.65 -16.32
CA GLU A 132 8.00 -17.62 -16.03
C GLU A 132 7.56 -17.66 -14.56
N GLU A 133 7.18 -18.83 -14.06
CA GLU A 133 6.80 -19.05 -12.66
C GLU A 133 7.93 -18.64 -11.68
N LEU A 134 9.17 -19.01 -11.99
CA LEU A 134 10.34 -18.67 -11.17
C LEU A 134 10.58 -17.17 -11.13
N ILE A 135 10.52 -16.50 -12.30
CA ILE A 135 10.72 -15.05 -12.41
C ILE A 135 9.63 -14.31 -11.65
N LEU A 136 8.36 -14.69 -11.83
CA LEU A 136 7.24 -14.09 -11.11
C LEU A 136 7.33 -14.30 -9.61
N GLN A 137 7.77 -15.47 -9.17
CA GLN A 137 7.99 -15.75 -7.75
C GLN A 137 9.09 -14.87 -7.16
N LEU A 138 10.24 -14.74 -7.83
CA LEU A 138 11.33 -13.84 -7.41
C LEU A 138 10.89 -12.38 -7.39
N TYR A 139 10.13 -11.95 -8.38
CA TYR A 139 9.55 -10.62 -8.42
C TYR A 139 8.64 -10.35 -7.21
N GLU A 140 7.72 -11.27 -6.87
CA GLU A 140 6.84 -11.09 -5.72
C GLU A 140 7.63 -11.06 -4.38
N TYR A 141 8.66 -11.90 -4.23
CA TYR A 141 9.53 -11.85 -3.06
C TYR A 141 10.29 -10.53 -2.97
N SER A 142 10.86 -10.05 -4.06
CA SER A 142 11.65 -8.82 -4.09
C SER A 142 10.84 -7.61 -3.64
N ARG A 143 9.54 -7.57 -3.98
CA ARG A 143 8.62 -6.47 -3.60
C ARG A 143 8.38 -6.34 -2.10
N SER A 144 8.74 -7.35 -1.31
CA SER A 144 8.66 -7.28 0.15
C SER A 144 9.79 -6.45 0.78
N TYR A 145 10.78 -6.06 -0.01
CA TYR A 145 11.93 -5.28 0.44
C TYR A 145 11.84 -3.82 -0.01
N PRO A 146 12.39 -2.89 0.78
CA PRO A 146 12.39 -1.45 0.45
C PRO A 146 13.07 -1.11 -0.88
N ASP A 147 14.14 -1.86 -1.22
CA ASP A 147 14.84 -1.79 -2.51
C ASP A 147 14.86 -3.19 -3.16
N PRO A 148 13.87 -3.52 -3.99
CA PRO A 148 13.78 -4.81 -4.66
C PRO A 148 15.00 -5.16 -5.52
N ARG A 149 15.56 -4.15 -6.21
CA ARG A 149 16.71 -4.34 -7.09
C ARG A 149 17.98 -4.68 -6.32
N GLN A 150 18.25 -3.93 -5.25
CA GLN A 150 19.41 -4.20 -4.41
C GLN A 150 19.30 -5.56 -3.73
N TRP A 151 18.10 -5.96 -3.31
CA TRP A 151 17.87 -7.28 -2.75
C TRP A 151 18.19 -8.39 -3.75
N LEU A 152 17.70 -8.30 -4.99
CA LEU A 152 17.97 -9.27 -6.05
C LEU A 152 19.47 -9.41 -6.37
N ILE A 153 20.23 -8.30 -6.34
CA ILE A 153 21.68 -8.31 -6.59
C ILE A 153 22.44 -8.96 -5.43
N SER A 154 21.89 -8.91 -4.21
CA SER A 154 22.55 -9.44 -3.00
C SER A 154 22.28 -10.92 -2.75
N CYS A 155 21.36 -11.54 -3.49
CA CYS A 155 21.07 -12.97 -3.42
C CYS A 155 22.04 -13.80 -4.28
#